data_a73a67806def081e8b037a544536b76d
#
_entry.id   a73a67806def081e8b037a544536b76d
#
_cell.length_a   1.000
_cell.length_b   1.000
_cell.length_c   1.000
_cell.angle_alpha   90.00
_cell.angle_beta   90.00
_cell.angle_gamma   90.00
#
_symmetry.space_group_name_H-M   'P 1'
#
loop_
_entity.id
_entity.type
_entity.pdbx_description
1 polymer ?
#
loop_
_entity_poly.entity_id
_entity_poly.type
_entity_poly.pdbx_seq_one_letter_code
_entity_poly.pdbx_strand_id
1 'polypeptide(L)'
;MRLRFAILLTLSLHGLLTGTVSAQTGGLSIRKTYSKSGDPVVSLEMSSLFERLPASGYHPVRVKIVNDSPDALTWQFDFESSDQSFGKHNRLNSQFSVTCNARSVAGVDLIVPVMSIFNHRYGNELQSSINVVVRPPAPFETSSDQLTTEISTASSKIWPSVIYSERIKTPNGPALDSATEDHLYGPSSRGSSYRGITFFGGSFVAKFMPDDWRAYCGYDACLLTDEDWNELPPGARNALRKWNRLGGALIIYNTIPGTDLKTLGLVEDAGESSAADPGWGTALLKPLPSDGRLEAAEVVKMVENAVKKTGGGRVSDLRQNFLSSWKIQEELGEKTSQIITVIIVLVLFGILVGPINLFVFAGAGKRHKLFISTPLISLGASVVLLALILLQDGFGGSGRRIVLREIGPDNTTYISQEQVARTGILLTTGFTTEEPCYLSPVALGESRWARVTDKNSGGFGRYNLDLNADGLKATGDWFKSSSEHGHIFETIRPSRERISLAGASGNPAINSTFGFPLGKVFYRDTGGQLWTTSDVEQGRNTSMTAVDENEFTSWFNEHQMRFGPRNRARLELSRDKRGYFYGFADDSEGIASLSSLKWKKAPTFITGQISARGRSNP
;
A
#
# COMPACT_ATOMS: atom_id res chain seq x y z
N MET A 1 -47.89 -48.38 -2.95
CA MET A 1 -47.14 -47.40 -2.18
C MET A 1 -45.65 -47.64 -2.29
N ARG A 2 -45.10 -47.95 -3.48
CA ARG A 2 -43.66 -48.22 -3.71
C ARG A 2 -43.11 -47.61 -5.02
N LEU A 3 -43.78 -46.57 -5.57
CA LEU A 3 -43.36 -45.98 -6.85
C LEU A 3 -43.18 -44.46 -6.81
N ARG A 4 -43.11 -43.85 -5.62
CA ARG A 4 -42.90 -42.39 -5.49
C ARG A 4 -41.58 -41.98 -4.80
N PHE A 5 -40.72 -42.96 -4.48
CA PHE A 5 -39.43 -42.70 -3.84
C PHE A 5 -38.20 -42.73 -4.80
N ALA A 6 -38.42 -43.14 -6.06
CA ALA A 6 -37.34 -43.24 -7.02
C ALA A 6 -37.10 -41.98 -7.90
N ILE A 7 -38.02 -41.00 -7.85
CA ILE A 7 -37.89 -39.77 -8.69
C ILE A 7 -37.26 -38.59 -7.90
N LEU A 8 -37.17 -38.69 -6.59
CA LEU A 8 -36.55 -37.62 -5.77
C LEU A 8 -35.02 -37.79 -5.57
N LEU A 9 -34.44 -38.91 -5.99
CA LEU A 9 -33.00 -39.17 -5.85
C LEU A 9 -32.21 -38.86 -7.12
N THR A 10 -32.85 -38.56 -8.24
CA THR A 10 -32.21 -38.26 -9.52
C THR A 10 -32.10 -36.75 -9.81
N LEU A 11 -32.76 -35.90 -9.01
CA LEU A 11 -32.68 -34.44 -9.19
C LEU A 11 -31.66 -33.74 -8.25
N SER A 12 -31.07 -34.49 -7.31
CA SER A 12 -30.01 -33.94 -6.42
C SER A 12 -28.59 -34.27 -6.85
N LEU A 13 -28.39 -34.94 -8.01
CA LEU A 13 -27.05 -35.33 -8.50
C LEU A 13 -26.56 -34.53 -9.71
N HIS A 14 -27.27 -33.49 -10.16
CA HIS A 14 -26.87 -32.64 -11.29
C HIS A 14 -26.33 -31.27 -10.87
N GLY A 15 -26.14 -31.04 -9.58
CA GLY A 15 -25.57 -29.79 -9.04
C GLY A 15 -24.11 -29.89 -8.57
N LEU A 16 -23.44 -31.00 -8.79
CA LEU A 16 -22.08 -31.25 -8.26
C LEU A 16 -21.12 -31.70 -9.36
N LEU A 17 -21.00 -30.94 -10.42
CA LEU A 17 -19.92 -31.12 -11.39
C LEU A 17 -19.60 -29.78 -12.00
N THR A 18 -18.51 -29.18 -11.54
CA THR A 18 -17.49 -28.54 -12.38
C THR A 18 -16.66 -27.56 -11.55
N GLY A 19 -15.77 -28.09 -10.81
CA GLY A 19 -14.62 -27.38 -10.29
C GLY A 19 -13.45 -28.33 -10.25
N THR A 20 -12.86 -28.64 -11.39
CA THR A 20 -11.55 -29.30 -11.39
C THR A 20 -10.52 -28.27 -10.97
N VAL A 21 -10.11 -28.34 -9.71
CA VAL A 21 -8.95 -27.62 -9.21
C VAL A 21 -7.70 -28.17 -9.89
N SER A 22 -7.18 -27.46 -10.86
CA SER A 22 -5.88 -27.76 -11.46
C SER A 22 -4.80 -27.03 -10.67
N ALA A 23 -4.07 -27.76 -9.83
CA ALA A 23 -2.94 -27.25 -9.07
C ALA A 23 -1.71 -27.08 -9.99
N GLN A 24 -1.71 -26.07 -10.85
CA GLN A 24 -0.55 -25.73 -11.71
C GLN A 24 0.06 -24.36 -11.41
N THR A 25 -0.56 -23.58 -10.55
CA THR A 25 -0.04 -22.30 -10.04
C THR A 25 -0.10 -22.36 -8.53
N GLY A 26 0.85 -21.79 -7.81
CA GLY A 26 0.94 -21.86 -6.34
C GLY A 26 -0.31 -21.39 -5.57
N GLY A 27 -1.35 -20.87 -6.25
CA GLY A 27 -2.63 -20.41 -5.71
C GLY A 27 -3.85 -21.11 -6.29
N LEU A 28 -5.03 -20.76 -5.75
CA LEU A 28 -6.31 -21.27 -6.21
C LEU A 28 -6.60 -20.80 -7.64
N SER A 29 -7.19 -21.68 -8.45
CA SER A 29 -7.64 -21.36 -9.80
C SER A 29 -9.12 -21.67 -10.00
N ILE A 30 -9.80 -20.77 -10.72
CA ILE A 30 -11.19 -20.90 -11.13
C ILE A 30 -11.22 -21.08 -12.63
N ARG A 31 -11.88 -22.13 -13.12
CA ARG A 31 -12.05 -22.37 -14.56
C ARG A 31 -13.51 -22.41 -14.91
N LYS A 32 -13.91 -21.65 -15.93
CA LYS A 32 -15.28 -21.58 -16.45
C LYS A 32 -15.30 -21.72 -17.95
N THR A 33 -16.33 -22.41 -18.43
CA THR A 33 -16.60 -22.54 -19.85
C THR A 33 -17.96 -21.94 -20.16
N TYR A 34 -18.02 -21.08 -21.16
CA TYR A 34 -19.24 -20.44 -21.61
C TYR A 34 -19.62 -21.02 -22.96
N SER A 35 -20.88 -21.43 -23.09
CA SER A 35 -21.42 -22.10 -24.26
C SER A 35 -22.47 -21.23 -24.95
N LYS A 36 -22.51 -21.32 -26.27
CA LYS A 36 -23.57 -20.73 -27.11
C LYS A 36 -24.24 -21.87 -27.88
N SER A 37 -25.56 -22.01 -27.70
CA SER A 37 -26.34 -23.11 -28.33
C SER A 37 -25.84 -24.53 -27.98
N GLY A 38 -25.22 -24.68 -26.76
CA GLY A 38 -24.70 -25.98 -26.31
C GLY A 38 -23.21 -26.23 -26.62
N ASP A 39 -22.63 -25.52 -27.57
CA ASP A 39 -21.20 -25.63 -27.89
C ASP A 39 -20.35 -24.68 -27.02
N PRO A 40 -19.22 -25.15 -26.45
CA PRO A 40 -18.29 -24.33 -25.74
C PRO A 40 -17.60 -23.34 -26.69
N VAL A 41 -17.72 -22.03 -26.40
CA VAL A 41 -17.23 -20.96 -27.28
C VAL A 41 -16.14 -20.14 -26.60
N VAL A 42 -16.15 -20.08 -25.25
CA VAL A 42 -15.16 -19.35 -24.49
C VAL A 42 -14.77 -20.12 -23.24
N SER A 43 -13.49 -20.22 -22.94
CA SER A 43 -12.99 -20.68 -21.65
C SER A 43 -12.28 -19.54 -20.94
N LEU A 44 -12.62 -19.37 -19.67
CA LEU A 44 -12.04 -18.40 -18.74
C LEU A 44 -11.33 -19.17 -17.63
N GLU A 45 -10.07 -18.82 -17.39
CA GLU A 45 -9.30 -19.29 -16.24
C GLU A 45 -8.77 -18.11 -15.47
N MET A 46 -9.01 -18.09 -14.17
CA MET A 46 -8.46 -17.10 -13.23
C MET A 46 -7.62 -17.82 -12.18
N SER A 47 -6.42 -17.35 -11.93
CA SER A 47 -5.52 -17.95 -10.94
C SER A 47 -4.81 -16.89 -10.13
N SER A 48 -4.75 -17.10 -8.82
CA SER A 48 -3.86 -16.36 -7.93
C SER A 48 -2.41 -16.75 -8.23
N LEU A 49 -1.54 -15.76 -8.46
CA LEU A 49 -0.11 -16.03 -8.76
C LEU A 49 0.69 -16.30 -7.48
N PHE A 50 0.23 -15.80 -6.35
CA PHE A 50 0.79 -16.12 -5.04
C PHE A 50 -0.24 -16.87 -4.22
N GLU A 51 0.20 -17.88 -3.49
CA GLU A 51 -0.69 -18.75 -2.73
C GLU A 51 -1.45 -18.01 -1.62
N ARG A 52 -0.83 -16.96 -1.03
CA ARG A 52 -1.40 -16.24 0.09
C ARG A 52 -1.58 -14.77 -0.17
N LEU A 53 -2.64 -14.22 0.42
CA LEU A 53 -2.92 -12.79 0.38
C LEU A 53 -1.94 -12.01 1.25
N PRO A 54 -1.52 -10.83 0.80
CA PRO A 54 -0.83 -9.90 1.69
C PRO A 54 -1.83 -9.33 2.70
N ALA A 55 -1.33 -8.85 3.82
CA ALA A 55 -2.18 -8.19 4.81
C ALA A 55 -2.76 -6.86 4.30
N SER A 56 -2.07 -6.20 3.38
CA SER A 56 -2.49 -4.97 2.72
C SER A 56 -1.68 -4.78 1.45
N GLY A 57 -2.18 -4.05 0.50
CA GLY A 57 -1.50 -3.74 -0.75
C GLY A 57 -2.16 -4.38 -1.95
N TYR A 58 -1.40 -5.03 -2.80
CA TYR A 58 -1.91 -5.58 -4.05
C TYR A 58 -1.58 -7.06 -4.18
N HIS A 59 -2.48 -7.79 -4.82
CA HIS A 59 -2.36 -9.22 -5.06
C HIS A 59 -2.54 -9.52 -6.55
N PRO A 60 -1.58 -10.20 -7.20
CA PRO A 60 -1.66 -10.47 -8.63
C PRO A 60 -2.57 -11.66 -8.95
N VAL A 61 -3.49 -11.46 -9.88
CA VAL A 61 -4.42 -12.46 -10.38
C VAL A 61 -4.26 -12.56 -11.89
N ARG A 62 -3.90 -13.73 -12.40
CA ARG A 62 -3.82 -13.98 -13.82
C ARG A 62 -5.17 -14.38 -14.37
N VAL A 63 -5.61 -13.69 -15.41
CA VAL A 63 -6.81 -14.01 -16.18
C VAL A 63 -6.38 -14.48 -17.56
N LYS A 64 -6.82 -15.68 -17.96
CA LYS A 64 -6.64 -16.23 -19.29
C LYS A 64 -8.01 -16.48 -19.91
N ILE A 65 -8.24 -15.90 -21.07
CA ILE A 65 -9.47 -16.05 -21.85
C ILE A 65 -9.11 -16.69 -23.19
N VAL A 66 -9.71 -17.82 -23.50
CA VAL A 66 -9.65 -18.43 -24.82
C VAL A 66 -10.99 -18.18 -25.49
N ASN A 67 -11.00 -17.40 -26.55
CA ASN A 67 -12.20 -17.01 -27.28
C ASN A 67 -12.21 -17.66 -28.66
N ASP A 68 -13.00 -18.70 -28.81
CA ASP A 68 -13.19 -19.43 -30.09
C ASP A 68 -14.33 -18.82 -30.93
N SER A 69 -15.03 -17.79 -30.42
CA SER A 69 -16.09 -17.10 -31.13
C SER A 69 -15.55 -16.23 -32.29
N PRO A 70 -16.39 -15.90 -33.29
CA PRO A 70 -16.01 -15.01 -34.38
C PRO A 70 -15.95 -13.52 -33.95
N ASP A 71 -16.40 -13.18 -32.77
CA ASP A 71 -16.53 -11.80 -32.29
C ASP A 71 -15.48 -11.50 -31.22
N ALA A 72 -15.01 -10.25 -31.16
CA ALA A 72 -14.22 -9.76 -30.04
C ALA A 72 -15.14 -9.56 -28.82
N LEU A 73 -14.72 -10.07 -27.67
CA LEU A 73 -15.51 -10.08 -26.44
C LEU A 73 -14.80 -9.31 -25.33
N THR A 74 -15.52 -8.40 -24.69
CA THR A 74 -15.02 -7.63 -23.54
C THR A 74 -15.67 -8.13 -22.26
N TRP A 75 -14.83 -8.52 -21.32
CA TRP A 75 -15.18 -9.07 -20.02
C TRP A 75 -14.93 -8.03 -18.93
N GLN A 76 -15.85 -7.90 -17.99
CA GLN A 76 -15.67 -7.08 -16.81
C GLN A 76 -15.49 -7.98 -15.58
N PHE A 77 -14.54 -7.61 -14.73
CA PHE A 77 -14.22 -8.28 -13.49
C PHE A 77 -14.35 -7.29 -12.35
N ASP A 78 -15.34 -7.51 -11.48
CA ASP A 78 -15.54 -6.71 -10.28
C ASP A 78 -14.98 -7.52 -9.11
N PHE A 79 -13.85 -7.12 -8.57
CA PHE A 79 -13.26 -7.72 -7.38
C PHE A 79 -13.70 -6.99 -6.13
N GLU A 80 -14.01 -7.77 -5.10
CA GLU A 80 -14.22 -7.29 -3.75
C GLU A 80 -13.22 -7.98 -2.82
N SER A 81 -12.30 -7.21 -2.25
CA SER A 81 -11.51 -7.64 -1.10
C SER A 81 -12.21 -7.21 0.17
N SER A 82 -12.41 -8.14 1.09
CA SER A 82 -13.08 -7.87 2.36
C SER A 82 -12.30 -8.46 3.52
N ASP A 83 -12.29 -7.74 4.64
CA ASP A 83 -11.94 -8.29 5.93
C ASP A 83 -13.21 -8.52 6.75
N GLN A 84 -13.34 -9.69 7.33
CA GLN A 84 -14.47 -10.01 8.19
C GLN A 84 -13.99 -10.14 9.63
N SER A 85 -14.51 -9.27 10.50
CA SER A 85 -14.35 -9.40 11.94
C SER A 85 -15.70 -9.18 12.62
N PHE A 86 -16.28 -10.22 13.25
CA PHE A 86 -17.52 -10.14 14.01
C PHE A 86 -18.70 -9.43 13.32
N GLY A 87 -18.98 -9.78 12.07
CA GLY A 87 -20.09 -9.20 11.31
C GLY A 87 -19.86 -7.76 10.83
N LYS A 88 -18.65 -7.21 10.99
CA LYS A 88 -18.23 -5.93 10.44
C LYS A 88 -17.26 -6.20 9.30
N HIS A 89 -17.51 -5.54 8.17
CA HIS A 89 -16.70 -5.74 6.96
C HIS A 89 -16.23 -4.40 6.44
N ASN A 90 -14.90 -4.25 6.25
CA ASN A 90 -14.38 -3.27 5.32
C ASN A 90 -14.34 -3.90 3.94
N ARG A 91 -14.72 -3.14 2.92
CA ARG A 91 -14.74 -3.61 1.54
C ARG A 91 -13.92 -2.70 0.67
N LEU A 92 -13.03 -3.29 -0.09
CA LEU A 92 -12.26 -2.63 -1.12
C LEU A 92 -12.64 -3.24 -2.46
N ASN A 93 -13.28 -2.44 -3.30
CA ASN A 93 -13.71 -2.85 -4.63
C ASN A 93 -12.72 -2.35 -5.68
N SER A 94 -12.54 -3.15 -6.73
CA SER A 94 -11.79 -2.77 -7.91
C SER A 94 -12.43 -3.36 -9.16
N GLN A 95 -12.33 -2.64 -10.27
CA GLN A 95 -12.94 -3.03 -11.54
C GLN A 95 -11.90 -3.10 -12.63
N PHE A 96 -11.95 -4.18 -13.43
CA PHE A 96 -11.07 -4.39 -14.56
C PHE A 96 -11.87 -4.78 -15.79
N SER A 97 -11.36 -4.42 -16.95
CA SER A 97 -11.93 -4.78 -18.24
C SER A 97 -10.87 -5.45 -19.11
N VAL A 98 -11.18 -6.62 -19.64
CA VAL A 98 -10.28 -7.39 -20.51
C VAL A 98 -11.00 -7.70 -21.80
N THR A 99 -10.40 -7.29 -22.93
CA THR A 99 -10.92 -7.60 -24.26
C THR A 99 -10.10 -8.74 -24.85
N CYS A 100 -10.79 -9.80 -25.27
CA CYS A 100 -10.21 -10.89 -26.04
C CYS A 100 -10.72 -10.84 -27.49
N ASN A 101 -9.81 -10.75 -28.45
CA ASN A 101 -10.16 -10.69 -29.85
C ASN A 101 -10.82 -12.01 -30.33
N ALA A 102 -11.48 -11.96 -31.48
CA ALA A 102 -12.05 -13.14 -32.11
C ALA A 102 -11.00 -14.22 -32.34
N ARG A 103 -11.35 -15.49 -32.05
CA ARG A 103 -10.49 -16.67 -32.25
C ARG A 103 -9.07 -16.49 -31.72
N SER A 104 -8.96 -15.94 -30.52
CA SER A 104 -7.66 -15.62 -29.89
C SER A 104 -7.62 -15.98 -28.40
N VAL A 105 -6.42 -15.89 -27.86
CA VAL A 105 -6.17 -16.06 -26.43
C VAL A 105 -5.67 -14.73 -25.85
N ALA A 106 -6.33 -14.24 -24.83
CA ALA A 106 -5.87 -13.12 -24.03
C ALA A 106 -5.38 -13.62 -22.66
N GLY A 107 -4.18 -13.19 -22.26
CA GLY A 107 -3.62 -13.45 -20.94
C GLY A 107 -3.20 -12.12 -20.33
N VAL A 108 -3.70 -11.82 -19.12
CA VAL A 108 -3.44 -10.54 -18.45
C VAL A 108 -3.27 -10.78 -16.96
N ASP A 109 -2.33 -10.09 -16.34
CA ASP A 109 -2.14 -10.06 -14.89
C ASP A 109 -2.85 -8.83 -14.33
N LEU A 110 -3.89 -9.05 -13.54
CA LEU A 110 -4.65 -8.01 -12.85
C LEU A 110 -4.04 -7.79 -11.45
N ILE A 111 -3.79 -6.55 -11.11
CA ILE A 111 -3.25 -6.18 -9.80
C ILE A 111 -4.42 -5.82 -8.89
N VAL A 112 -4.92 -6.79 -8.14
CA VAL A 112 -6.11 -6.65 -7.30
C VAL A 112 -5.75 -6.01 -5.96
N PRO A 113 -6.34 -4.86 -5.60
CA PRO A 113 -6.13 -4.25 -4.31
C PRO A 113 -6.66 -5.12 -3.16
N VAL A 114 -5.86 -5.24 -2.12
CA VAL A 114 -6.20 -5.94 -0.88
C VAL A 114 -6.02 -4.98 0.28
N MET A 115 -7.01 -4.88 1.14
CA MET A 115 -6.92 -4.05 2.33
C MET A 115 -7.54 -4.75 3.51
N SER A 116 -6.70 -5.03 4.51
CA SER A 116 -7.12 -5.45 5.83
C SER A 116 -7.01 -4.27 6.79
N ILE A 117 -8.14 -3.65 7.14
CA ILE A 117 -8.17 -2.65 8.21
C ILE A 117 -8.47 -3.39 9.51
N PHE A 118 -7.42 -3.66 10.27
CA PHE A 118 -7.54 -4.37 11.53
C PHE A 118 -8.19 -3.51 12.61
N ASN A 119 -9.34 -3.94 13.11
CA ASN A 119 -9.95 -3.35 14.30
C ASN A 119 -9.48 -4.11 15.54
N HIS A 120 -8.56 -3.50 16.29
CA HIS A 120 -7.81 -4.12 17.38
C HIS A 120 -8.60 -4.55 18.63
N ARG A 121 -9.87 -4.22 18.75
CA ARG A 121 -10.56 -4.34 20.05
C ARG A 121 -10.91 -5.73 20.51
N TYR A 122 -10.92 -6.73 19.64
CA TYR A 122 -11.53 -8.02 20.01
C TYR A 122 -10.71 -9.28 19.64
N GLY A 123 -9.42 -9.17 19.44
CA GLY A 123 -8.42 -10.25 19.53
C GLY A 123 -8.71 -11.57 18.81
N ASN A 124 -9.55 -11.60 17.78
CA ASN A 124 -10.02 -12.84 17.19
C ASN A 124 -9.66 -12.93 15.69
N GLU A 125 -9.99 -14.06 15.12
CA GLU A 125 -9.71 -14.43 13.75
C GLU A 125 -10.10 -13.34 12.75
N LEU A 126 -9.17 -13.02 11.87
CA LEU A 126 -9.39 -12.15 10.72
C LEU A 126 -9.50 -13.05 9.49
N GLN A 127 -10.59 -12.94 8.80
CA GLN A 127 -10.77 -13.59 7.52
C GLN A 127 -10.66 -12.54 6.42
N SER A 128 -9.61 -12.64 5.60
CA SER A 128 -9.46 -11.85 4.38
C SER A 128 -9.86 -12.69 3.18
N SER A 129 -10.63 -12.13 2.27
CA SER A 129 -11.04 -12.83 1.06
C SER A 129 -11.03 -11.91 -0.17
N ILE A 130 -10.80 -12.50 -1.33
CA ILE A 130 -11.04 -11.89 -2.62
C ILE A 130 -12.18 -12.63 -3.30
N ASN A 131 -13.29 -11.93 -3.51
CA ASN A 131 -14.42 -12.39 -4.30
C ASN A 131 -14.38 -11.70 -5.66
N VAL A 132 -14.85 -12.37 -6.69
CA VAL A 132 -14.92 -11.82 -8.04
C VAL A 132 -16.29 -12.06 -8.65
N VAL A 133 -16.88 -11.01 -9.22
CA VAL A 133 -18.05 -11.09 -10.08
C VAL A 133 -17.57 -10.93 -11.51
N VAL A 134 -17.74 -11.97 -12.30
CA VAL A 134 -17.41 -11.96 -13.71
C VAL A 134 -18.66 -11.58 -14.50
N ARG A 135 -18.60 -10.47 -15.22
CA ARG A 135 -19.65 -9.98 -16.12
C ARG A 135 -19.21 -10.16 -17.57
N PRO A 136 -19.62 -11.26 -18.18
CA PRO A 136 -19.34 -11.50 -19.59
C PRO A 136 -20.23 -10.62 -20.47
N PRO A 137 -19.87 -10.42 -21.75
CA PRO A 137 -20.78 -9.82 -22.73
C PRO A 137 -21.98 -10.73 -22.99
N ALA A 138 -23.11 -10.15 -23.40
CA ALA A 138 -24.27 -10.94 -23.80
C ALA A 138 -23.91 -11.90 -24.95
N PRO A 139 -24.44 -13.11 -24.99
CA PRO A 139 -25.55 -13.64 -24.19
C PRO A 139 -25.14 -14.42 -22.93
N PHE A 140 -23.89 -14.37 -22.51
CA PHE A 140 -23.39 -15.18 -21.39
C PHE A 140 -23.86 -14.67 -20.03
N GLU A 141 -23.99 -15.58 -19.07
CA GLU A 141 -24.49 -15.24 -17.72
C GLU A 141 -23.37 -14.78 -16.78
N THR A 142 -23.71 -13.80 -15.95
CA THR A 142 -22.84 -13.31 -14.87
C THR A 142 -22.62 -14.39 -13.82
N SER A 143 -21.42 -14.49 -13.31
CA SER A 143 -21.07 -15.44 -12.25
C SER A 143 -20.34 -14.75 -11.10
N SER A 144 -20.49 -15.32 -9.91
CA SER A 144 -19.78 -14.86 -8.71
C SER A 144 -19.00 -16.02 -8.10
N ASP A 145 -17.74 -15.78 -7.77
CA ASP A 145 -16.83 -16.79 -7.24
C ASP A 145 -15.93 -16.19 -6.15
N GLN A 146 -15.48 -17.06 -5.25
CA GLN A 146 -14.46 -16.74 -4.28
C GLN A 146 -13.11 -17.23 -4.82
N LEU A 147 -12.21 -16.30 -5.12
CA LEU A 147 -10.89 -16.63 -5.68
C LEU A 147 -9.96 -17.15 -4.61
N THR A 148 -9.95 -16.54 -3.43
CA THR A 148 -9.11 -16.96 -2.32
C THR A 148 -9.67 -16.47 -1.01
N THR A 149 -9.40 -17.23 0.05
CA THR A 149 -9.73 -16.87 1.43
C THR A 149 -8.55 -17.22 2.30
N GLU A 150 -8.22 -16.33 3.21
CA GLU A 150 -7.20 -16.54 4.20
C GLU A 150 -7.75 -16.24 5.60
N ILE A 151 -7.49 -17.13 6.52
CA ILE A 151 -7.85 -16.98 7.92
C ILE A 151 -6.54 -16.79 8.69
N SER A 152 -6.40 -15.65 9.34
CA SER A 152 -5.31 -15.41 10.26
C SER A 152 -5.87 -15.07 11.63
N THR A 153 -5.20 -15.52 12.68
CA THR A 153 -5.55 -15.08 14.02
C THR A 153 -4.89 -13.74 14.31
N ALA A 154 -5.65 -12.83 14.88
CA ALA A 154 -5.13 -11.56 15.35
C ALA A 154 -4.24 -11.78 16.57
N SER A 155 -2.98 -12.10 16.33
CA SER A 155 -1.95 -12.07 17.36
C SER A 155 -1.53 -10.62 17.65
N SER A 156 -1.12 -10.36 18.88
CA SER A 156 -0.40 -9.12 19.22
C SER A 156 0.94 -9.02 18.48
N LYS A 157 1.47 -10.15 18.02
CA LYS A 157 2.68 -10.25 17.21
C LYS A 157 2.31 -10.40 15.75
N ILE A 158 2.94 -9.61 14.92
CA ILE A 158 2.68 -9.52 13.49
C ILE A 158 3.83 -10.21 12.76
N TRP A 159 3.51 -11.17 11.90
CA TRP A 159 4.45 -11.75 10.97
C TRP A 159 4.40 -10.97 9.64
N PRO A 160 5.55 -10.70 9.01
CA PRO A 160 5.60 -10.06 7.69
C PRO A 160 4.86 -10.87 6.62
N SER A 161 4.38 -10.19 5.58
CA SER A 161 3.83 -10.85 4.39
C SER A 161 4.98 -11.37 3.52
N VAL A 162 5.18 -12.69 3.48
CA VAL A 162 6.30 -13.34 2.80
C VAL A 162 5.81 -14.12 1.60
N ILE A 163 6.54 -14.01 0.47
CA ILE A 163 6.40 -14.93 -0.67
C ILE A 163 7.71 -15.71 -0.87
N TYR A 164 7.62 -16.96 -1.26
CA TYR A 164 8.78 -17.81 -1.50
C TYR A 164 8.53 -18.83 -2.61
N SER A 165 9.59 -19.22 -3.31
CA SER A 165 9.44 -20.10 -4.48
C SER A 165 9.01 -21.51 -4.09
N GLU A 166 8.32 -22.21 -5.01
CA GLU A 166 7.95 -23.63 -4.83
C GLU A 166 9.18 -24.52 -4.61
N ARG A 167 10.35 -24.17 -5.15
CA ARG A 167 11.60 -24.89 -4.90
C ARG A 167 12.01 -24.86 -3.43
N ILE A 168 11.81 -23.72 -2.76
CA ILE A 168 12.07 -23.57 -1.33
C ILE A 168 10.95 -24.22 -0.51
N LYS A 169 9.70 -24.06 -0.93
CA LYS A 169 8.53 -24.58 -0.20
C LYS A 169 8.54 -26.09 -0.08
N THR A 170 8.75 -26.77 -1.19
CA THR A 170 8.61 -28.23 -1.26
C THR A 170 9.41 -28.97 -0.16
N PRO A 171 10.72 -28.69 0.09
CA PRO A 171 11.46 -29.33 1.15
C PRO A 171 11.27 -28.68 2.55
N ASN A 172 10.81 -27.41 2.64
CA ASN A 172 10.93 -26.64 3.89
C ASN A 172 9.60 -26.12 4.45
N GLY A 173 8.50 -26.10 3.67
CA GLY A 173 7.25 -25.43 4.04
C GLY A 173 6.76 -25.77 5.46
N PRO A 174 6.51 -27.03 5.81
CA PRO A 174 6.02 -27.39 7.14
C PRO A 174 6.97 -27.00 8.29
N ALA A 175 8.29 -27.07 8.05
CA ALA A 175 9.28 -26.67 9.04
C ALA A 175 9.31 -25.15 9.26
N LEU A 176 9.19 -24.38 8.16
CA LEU A 176 9.10 -22.91 8.20
C LEU A 176 7.83 -22.44 8.91
N ASP A 177 6.67 -23.06 8.64
CA ASP A 177 5.42 -22.74 9.31
C ASP A 177 5.51 -23.00 10.83
N SER A 178 6.04 -24.18 11.22
CA SER A 178 6.24 -24.53 12.63
C SER A 178 7.22 -23.58 13.33
N ALA A 179 8.33 -23.22 12.66
CA ALA A 179 9.32 -22.31 13.23
C ALA A 179 8.76 -20.89 13.38
N THR A 180 7.93 -20.44 12.43
CA THR A 180 7.24 -19.14 12.51
C THR A 180 6.27 -19.11 13.69
N GLU A 181 5.50 -20.18 13.87
CA GLU A 181 4.60 -20.32 14.99
C GLU A 181 5.34 -20.31 16.33
N ASP A 182 6.43 -21.07 16.45
CA ASP A 182 7.27 -21.11 17.66
C ASP A 182 7.92 -19.74 17.95
N HIS A 183 8.32 -19.01 16.90
CA HIS A 183 8.88 -17.67 17.02
C HIS A 183 7.85 -16.66 17.55
N LEU A 184 6.62 -16.74 17.10
CA LEU A 184 5.56 -15.82 17.50
C LEU A 184 4.98 -16.12 18.88
N TYR A 185 4.79 -17.38 19.22
CA TYR A 185 4.06 -17.79 20.42
C TYR A 185 4.93 -18.48 21.47
N GLY A 186 6.13 -18.92 21.10
CA GLY A 186 7.02 -19.73 21.94
C GLY A 186 6.68 -21.23 21.93
N PRO A 187 7.67 -22.10 22.15
CA PRO A 187 7.50 -23.55 22.08
C PRO A 187 6.58 -24.11 23.16
N SER A 188 6.45 -23.44 24.31
CA SER A 188 5.61 -23.86 25.44
C SER A 188 4.10 -23.69 25.19
N SER A 189 3.70 -22.98 24.16
CA SER A 189 2.30 -22.78 23.81
C SER A 189 1.74 -23.89 22.91
N ARG A 190 2.51 -24.90 22.54
CA ARG A 190 2.08 -26.07 21.75
C ARG A 190 0.92 -26.78 22.47
N GLY A 191 -0.28 -26.77 21.86
CA GLY A 191 -1.49 -27.39 22.42
C GLY A 191 -2.50 -26.41 23.02
N SER A 192 -2.28 -25.11 23.00
CA SER A 192 -3.27 -24.12 23.40
C SER A 192 -4.33 -23.93 22.31
N SER A 193 -5.60 -23.98 22.68
CA SER A 193 -6.74 -23.69 21.77
C SER A 193 -6.81 -22.25 21.29
N TYR A 194 -5.93 -21.38 21.81
CA TYR A 194 -5.80 -19.98 21.40
C TYR A 194 -4.75 -19.75 20.31
N ARG A 195 -4.14 -20.83 19.78
CA ARG A 195 -3.22 -20.71 18.64
C ARG A 195 -3.99 -20.49 17.35
N GLY A 196 -3.68 -19.40 16.69
CA GLY A 196 -4.05 -19.25 15.31
C GLY A 196 -3.19 -20.04 14.37
N ILE A 197 -3.73 -20.35 13.21
CA ILE A 197 -2.95 -20.93 12.13
C ILE A 197 -2.02 -19.83 11.61
N THR A 198 -0.72 -20.00 11.80
CA THR A 198 0.29 -19.07 11.30
C THR A 198 1.10 -19.78 10.23
N PHE A 199 1.27 -19.13 9.11
CA PHE A 199 2.07 -19.62 8.01
C PHE A 199 3.30 -18.72 7.84
N PHE A 200 4.39 -19.29 7.38
CA PHE A 200 5.61 -18.56 7.04
C PHE A 200 5.36 -17.59 5.88
N GLY A 201 4.65 -18.04 4.86
CA GLY A 201 4.35 -17.23 3.69
C GLY A 201 3.54 -17.98 2.63
N GLY A 202 3.39 -17.37 1.47
CA GLY A 202 2.76 -17.94 0.29
C GLY A 202 3.76 -18.32 -0.79
N SER A 203 3.54 -19.45 -1.45
CA SER A 203 4.42 -19.87 -2.54
C SER A 203 4.08 -19.23 -3.87
N PHE A 204 5.05 -19.25 -4.77
CA PHE A 204 4.91 -18.85 -6.17
C PHE A 204 5.76 -19.74 -7.10
N VAL A 205 5.40 -19.74 -8.38
CA VAL A 205 6.16 -20.39 -9.44
C VAL A 205 6.89 -19.34 -10.26
N ALA A 206 8.23 -19.39 -10.29
CA ALA A 206 9.10 -18.35 -10.85
C ALA A 206 8.73 -17.91 -12.28
N LYS A 207 8.47 -18.85 -13.19
CA LYS A 207 8.11 -18.58 -14.60
C LYS A 207 6.80 -17.81 -14.80
N PHE A 208 5.97 -17.73 -13.76
CA PHE A 208 4.68 -17.04 -13.80
C PHE A 208 4.65 -15.72 -13.04
N MET A 209 5.78 -15.28 -12.52
CA MET A 209 5.88 -14.02 -11.79
C MET A 209 5.48 -12.82 -12.67
N PRO A 210 4.71 -11.86 -12.12
CA PRO A 210 4.24 -10.68 -12.85
C PRO A 210 5.36 -9.67 -13.12
N ASP A 211 5.23 -8.90 -14.18
CA ASP A 211 6.18 -7.87 -14.61
C ASP A 211 5.88 -6.47 -14.06
N ASP A 212 4.79 -6.30 -13.34
CA ASP A 212 4.43 -5.07 -12.65
C ASP A 212 4.95 -5.07 -11.19
N TRP A 213 5.79 -4.09 -10.84
CA TRP A 213 6.34 -3.96 -9.50
C TRP A 213 5.26 -3.79 -8.41
N ARG A 214 4.08 -3.27 -8.77
CA ARG A 214 2.94 -3.10 -7.85
C ARG A 214 2.43 -4.44 -7.31
N ALA A 215 2.57 -5.51 -8.08
CA ALA A 215 2.17 -6.86 -7.66
C ALA A 215 2.88 -7.34 -6.38
N TYR A 216 4.05 -6.80 -6.11
CA TYR A 216 4.87 -7.16 -4.95
C TYR A 216 4.68 -6.21 -3.76
N CYS A 217 4.02 -5.06 -3.96
CA CYS A 217 3.91 -4.02 -2.93
C CYS A 217 3.14 -4.42 -1.66
N GLY A 218 2.35 -5.48 -1.72
CA GLY A 218 1.70 -6.05 -0.54
C GLY A 218 2.62 -6.92 0.32
N TYR A 219 3.78 -7.32 -0.21
CA TYR A 219 4.69 -8.27 0.43
C TYR A 219 5.94 -7.58 0.95
N ASP A 220 6.44 -8.08 2.07
CA ASP A 220 7.60 -7.52 2.78
C ASP A 220 8.89 -8.24 2.43
N ALA A 221 8.81 -9.55 2.16
CA ALA A 221 9.97 -10.37 1.80
C ALA A 221 9.65 -11.34 0.65
N CYS A 222 10.66 -11.59 -0.19
CA CYS A 222 10.64 -12.58 -1.26
C CYS A 222 11.87 -13.48 -1.16
N LEU A 223 11.65 -14.81 -1.09
CA LEU A 223 12.69 -15.81 -1.03
C LEU A 223 12.66 -16.66 -2.30
N LEU A 224 13.80 -16.85 -2.94
CA LEU A 224 13.94 -17.69 -4.15
C LEU A 224 15.37 -18.22 -4.27
N THR A 225 15.56 -19.17 -5.19
CA THR A 225 16.91 -19.63 -5.54
C THR A 225 17.48 -18.82 -6.71
N ASP A 226 18.79 -18.91 -6.95
CA ASP A 226 19.41 -18.35 -8.15
C ASP A 226 18.91 -19.03 -9.44
N GLU A 227 18.52 -20.31 -9.37
CA GLU A 227 17.84 -21.00 -10.48
C GLU A 227 16.47 -20.36 -10.76
N ASP A 228 15.65 -20.13 -9.70
CA ASP A 228 14.37 -19.41 -9.85
C ASP A 228 14.58 -18.02 -10.44
N TRP A 229 15.61 -17.29 -9.97
CA TRP A 229 15.97 -15.97 -10.51
C TRP A 229 16.26 -16.01 -12.01
N ASN A 230 16.93 -17.06 -12.48
CA ASN A 230 17.22 -17.26 -13.90
C ASN A 230 15.98 -17.66 -14.72
N GLU A 231 15.02 -18.37 -14.11
CA GLU A 231 13.75 -18.73 -14.73
C GLU A 231 12.74 -17.58 -14.79
N LEU A 232 12.94 -16.51 -13.98
CA LEU A 232 12.06 -15.36 -14.01
C LEU A 232 12.02 -14.71 -15.40
N PRO A 233 10.83 -14.33 -15.91
CA PRO A 233 10.72 -13.46 -17.06
C PRO A 233 11.53 -12.16 -16.86
N PRO A 234 12.15 -11.59 -17.91
CA PRO A 234 12.95 -10.35 -17.76
C PRO A 234 12.16 -9.19 -17.13
N GLY A 235 10.88 -9.06 -17.47
CA GLY A 235 9.98 -8.07 -16.87
C GLY A 235 9.81 -8.29 -15.35
N ALA A 236 9.60 -9.53 -14.93
CA ALA A 236 9.45 -9.89 -13.52
C ALA A 236 10.73 -9.64 -12.72
N ARG A 237 11.93 -9.95 -13.29
CA ARG A 237 13.21 -9.58 -12.65
C ARG A 237 13.34 -8.08 -12.44
N ASN A 238 12.98 -7.28 -13.45
CA ASN A 238 13.00 -5.84 -13.33
C ASN A 238 11.98 -5.33 -12.29
N ALA A 239 10.79 -5.91 -12.27
CA ALA A 239 9.77 -5.58 -11.28
C ALA A 239 10.21 -5.90 -9.84
N LEU A 240 10.82 -7.06 -9.62
CA LEU A 240 11.40 -7.43 -8.31
C LEU A 240 12.54 -6.50 -7.88
N ARG A 241 13.44 -6.09 -8.82
CA ARG A 241 14.49 -5.10 -8.52
C ARG A 241 13.89 -3.76 -8.09
N LYS A 242 12.87 -3.29 -8.81
CA LYS A 242 12.17 -2.04 -8.49
C LYS A 242 11.49 -2.12 -7.12
N TRP A 243 10.78 -3.23 -6.85
CA TRP A 243 10.16 -3.47 -5.57
C TRP A 243 11.19 -3.57 -4.43
N ASN A 244 12.30 -4.26 -4.65
CA ASN A 244 13.39 -4.33 -3.67
C ASN A 244 13.93 -2.93 -3.35
N ARG A 245 14.21 -2.09 -4.36
CA ARG A 245 14.65 -0.69 -4.15
C ARG A 245 13.63 0.17 -3.41
N LEU A 246 12.32 -0.12 -3.52
CA LEU A 246 11.25 0.52 -2.74
C LEU A 246 11.16 0.03 -1.28
N GLY A 247 12.03 -0.88 -0.85
CA GLY A 247 12.08 -1.33 0.54
C GLY A 247 11.68 -2.77 0.76
N GLY A 248 11.55 -3.59 -0.28
CA GLY A 248 11.34 -5.04 -0.15
C GLY A 248 12.61 -5.76 0.30
N ALA A 249 12.46 -6.85 1.04
CA ALA A 249 13.57 -7.73 1.43
C ALA A 249 13.67 -8.89 0.44
N LEU A 250 14.76 -8.96 -0.33
CA LEU A 250 15.01 -10.02 -1.30
C LEU A 250 16.09 -10.96 -0.78
N ILE A 251 15.76 -12.23 -0.64
CA ILE A 251 16.66 -13.27 -0.13
C ILE A 251 16.82 -14.33 -1.20
N ILE A 252 18.05 -14.49 -1.70
CA ILE A 252 18.36 -15.45 -2.76
C ILE A 252 19.27 -16.54 -2.18
N TYR A 253 18.88 -17.77 -2.41
CA TYR A 253 19.70 -18.94 -2.06
C TYR A 253 20.45 -19.39 -3.31
N ASN A 254 21.78 -19.34 -3.25
CA ASN A 254 22.60 -19.75 -4.38
C ASN A 254 22.88 -21.26 -4.36
N THR A 255 22.60 -21.87 -5.51
CA THR A 255 22.91 -23.27 -5.82
C THR A 255 24.15 -23.36 -6.72
N ILE A 256 24.41 -22.29 -7.49
CA ILE A 256 25.48 -22.22 -8.48
C ILE A 256 26.72 -21.56 -7.84
N PRO A 257 27.87 -22.24 -7.77
CA PRO A 257 29.10 -21.67 -7.25
C PRO A 257 29.53 -20.41 -8.01
N GLY A 258 29.92 -19.37 -7.26
CA GLY A 258 30.36 -18.10 -7.85
C GLY A 258 29.26 -17.10 -8.19
N THR A 259 27.99 -17.42 -7.93
CA THR A 259 26.90 -16.45 -8.00
C THR A 259 27.11 -15.36 -6.95
N ASP A 260 27.04 -14.10 -7.36
CA ASP A 260 27.08 -12.93 -6.49
C ASP A 260 25.94 -11.95 -6.84
N LEU A 261 25.70 -10.94 -5.98
CA LEU A 261 24.62 -9.97 -6.18
C LEU A 261 24.84 -9.10 -7.44
N LYS A 262 26.07 -8.97 -7.92
CA LYS A 262 26.38 -8.24 -9.13
C LYS A 262 26.02 -9.04 -10.37
N THR A 263 26.35 -10.33 -10.43
CA THR A 263 25.95 -11.24 -11.52
C THR A 263 24.44 -11.36 -11.63
N LEU A 264 23.73 -11.27 -10.50
CA LEU A 264 22.26 -11.20 -10.46
C LEU A 264 21.73 -9.80 -10.86
N GLY A 265 22.62 -8.82 -11.03
CA GLY A 265 22.28 -7.46 -11.41
C GLY A 265 21.52 -6.67 -10.35
N LEU A 266 21.71 -7.01 -9.07
CA LEU A 266 21.08 -6.34 -7.94
C LEU A 266 21.90 -5.15 -7.45
N VAL A 267 23.20 -5.16 -7.69
CA VAL A 267 24.16 -4.09 -7.36
C VAL A 267 25.05 -3.79 -8.57
N GLU A 268 25.58 -2.56 -8.66
CA GLU A 268 26.46 -2.14 -9.74
C GLU A 268 27.94 -2.41 -9.42
N ASP A 269 28.35 -2.15 -8.19
CA ASP A 269 29.72 -2.31 -7.74
C ASP A 269 29.95 -3.66 -7.04
N ALA A 270 31.17 -4.19 -7.16
CA ALA A 270 31.62 -5.37 -6.45
C ALA A 270 31.94 -4.98 -4.99
N GLY A 271 30.90 -4.74 -4.18
CA GLY A 271 30.99 -4.72 -2.73
C GLY A 271 30.99 -6.14 -2.14
N GLU A 272 30.83 -6.27 -0.83
CA GLU A 272 30.66 -7.57 -0.20
C GLU A 272 29.57 -8.37 -0.90
N SER A 273 29.96 -9.52 -1.44
CA SER A 273 29.18 -10.27 -2.42
C SER A 273 27.89 -10.91 -1.89
N SER A 274 27.67 -10.94 -0.58
CA SER A 274 26.58 -11.71 0.06
C SER A 274 25.45 -10.85 0.64
N ALA A 275 25.61 -9.53 0.78
CA ALA A 275 24.58 -8.63 1.27
C ALA A 275 24.72 -7.23 0.66
N ALA A 276 23.62 -6.59 0.32
CA ALA A 276 23.57 -5.22 -0.17
C ALA A 276 22.24 -4.56 0.21
N ASP A 277 22.24 -3.23 0.21
CA ASP A 277 21.05 -2.42 0.46
C ASP A 277 20.75 -1.53 -0.76
N PRO A 278 20.19 -2.11 -1.85
CA PRO A 278 19.84 -1.35 -3.03
C PRO A 278 18.62 -0.46 -2.73
N GLY A 279 18.80 0.84 -2.89
CA GLY A 279 17.76 1.80 -2.54
C GLY A 279 17.40 1.74 -1.06
N TRP A 280 16.12 1.57 -0.76
CA TRP A 280 15.59 1.44 0.59
C TRP A 280 15.39 -0.01 1.03
N GLY A 281 15.67 -0.97 0.16
CA GLY A 281 15.52 -2.40 0.44
C GLY A 281 16.81 -3.07 0.87
N THR A 282 16.72 -4.37 1.04
CA THR A 282 17.89 -5.22 1.32
C THR A 282 17.88 -6.43 0.42
N ALA A 283 19.05 -6.85 -0.05
CA ALA A 283 19.26 -8.07 -0.81
C ALA A 283 20.30 -8.94 -0.09
N LEU A 284 19.95 -10.19 0.15
CA LEU A 284 20.81 -11.16 0.81
C LEU A 284 21.04 -12.36 -0.10
N LEU A 285 22.27 -12.79 -0.22
CA LEU A 285 22.65 -14.02 -0.89
C LEU A 285 23.14 -15.03 0.14
N LYS A 286 22.56 -16.22 0.16
CA LYS A 286 22.85 -17.28 1.12
C LYS A 286 23.10 -18.60 0.40
N PRO A 287 24.05 -19.43 0.87
CA PRO A 287 24.24 -20.75 0.28
C PRO A 287 23.02 -21.63 0.56
N LEU A 288 22.58 -22.38 -0.45
CA LEU A 288 21.58 -23.43 -0.29
C LEU A 288 22.32 -24.72 0.09
N PRO A 289 21.93 -25.40 1.19
CA PRO A 289 22.46 -26.72 1.50
C PRO A 289 22.21 -27.72 0.37
N SER A 290 23.10 -28.69 0.19
CA SER A 290 23.03 -29.65 -0.91
C SER A 290 21.78 -30.54 -0.89
N ASP A 291 21.16 -30.72 0.27
CA ASP A 291 19.90 -31.45 0.46
C ASP A 291 18.65 -30.55 0.29
N GLY A 292 18.86 -29.26 0.01
CA GLY A 292 17.80 -28.26 -0.14
C GLY A 292 17.07 -27.90 1.16
N ARG A 293 17.48 -28.43 2.30
CA ARG A 293 16.84 -28.20 3.60
C ARG A 293 17.47 -27.01 4.30
N LEU A 294 16.63 -26.08 4.71
CA LEU A 294 17.02 -24.86 5.41
C LEU A 294 16.81 -25.03 6.92
N GLU A 295 17.68 -24.40 7.70
CA GLU A 295 17.45 -24.27 9.14
C GLU A 295 16.31 -23.26 9.38
N ALA A 296 15.11 -23.78 9.62
CA ALA A 296 13.87 -22.98 9.60
C ALA A 296 13.89 -21.83 10.62
N ALA A 297 14.44 -22.04 11.82
CA ALA A 297 14.53 -21.00 12.84
C ALA A 297 15.46 -19.85 12.43
N GLU A 298 16.56 -20.15 11.73
CA GLU A 298 17.47 -19.14 11.20
C GLU A 298 16.82 -18.35 10.06
N VAL A 299 16.07 -19.02 9.17
CA VAL A 299 15.33 -18.36 8.08
C VAL A 299 14.30 -17.39 8.63
N VAL A 300 13.50 -17.82 9.61
CA VAL A 300 12.49 -16.97 10.26
C VAL A 300 13.13 -15.72 10.86
N LYS A 301 14.21 -15.89 11.63
CA LYS A 301 14.94 -14.76 12.22
C LYS A 301 15.58 -13.85 11.18
N MET A 302 16.12 -14.41 10.11
CA MET A 302 16.72 -13.65 9.00
C MET A 302 15.67 -12.79 8.29
N VAL A 303 14.49 -13.35 7.98
CA VAL A 303 13.37 -12.61 7.37
C VAL A 303 12.91 -11.48 8.28
N GLU A 304 12.68 -11.76 9.58
CA GLU A 304 12.28 -10.72 10.53
C GLU A 304 13.30 -9.57 10.57
N ASN A 305 14.59 -9.89 10.66
CA ASN A 305 15.65 -8.89 10.70
C ASN A 305 15.74 -8.08 9.40
N ALA A 306 15.64 -8.74 8.24
CA ALA A 306 15.65 -8.07 6.93
C ALA A 306 14.47 -7.10 6.79
N VAL A 307 13.27 -7.54 7.14
CA VAL A 307 12.07 -6.70 7.09
C VAL A 307 12.13 -5.57 8.12
N LYS A 308 12.62 -5.83 9.33
CA LYS A 308 12.81 -4.80 10.36
C LYS A 308 13.79 -3.72 9.92
N LYS A 309 14.87 -4.12 9.25
CA LYS A 309 15.88 -3.21 8.69
C LYS A 309 15.28 -2.22 7.69
N THR A 310 14.30 -2.63 6.89
CA THR A 310 13.62 -1.78 5.89
C THR A 310 12.41 -1.01 6.43
N GLY A 311 12.20 -1.00 7.74
CA GLY A 311 11.14 -0.25 8.41
C GLY A 311 9.96 -1.07 8.92
N GLY A 312 10.09 -2.39 8.98
CA GLY A 312 9.07 -3.31 9.47
C GLY A 312 8.03 -3.69 8.40
N GLY A 313 7.19 -4.67 8.72
CA GLY A 313 6.14 -5.15 7.81
C GLY A 313 5.08 -4.08 7.52
N ARG A 314 4.47 -4.12 6.34
CA ARG A 314 3.44 -3.15 5.91
C ARG A 314 2.20 -3.16 6.81
N VAL A 315 1.89 -4.30 7.42
CA VAL A 315 0.83 -4.39 8.43
C VAL A 315 1.06 -3.47 9.61
N SER A 316 2.31 -3.15 9.95
CA SER A 316 2.61 -2.23 11.04
C SER A 316 2.07 -0.82 10.79
N ASP A 317 2.03 -0.36 9.53
CA ASP A 317 1.50 0.94 9.16
C ASP A 317 -0.02 1.04 9.43
N LEU A 318 -0.72 -0.08 9.37
CA LEU A 318 -2.16 -0.17 9.65
C LEU A 318 -2.48 -0.33 11.15
N ARG A 319 -1.51 -0.78 11.95
CA ARG A 319 -1.71 -1.11 13.36
C ARG A 319 -1.03 -0.14 14.33
N GLN A 320 0.10 0.43 13.94
CA GLN A 320 0.82 1.35 14.79
C GLN A 320 0.09 2.66 14.92
N ASN A 321 0.13 3.19 16.14
CA ASN A 321 -0.32 4.54 16.41
C ASN A 321 0.73 5.52 15.90
N PHE A 322 0.53 6.10 14.74
CA PHE A 322 1.40 7.12 14.16
C PHE A 322 1.44 8.42 14.97
N LEU A 323 0.45 8.66 15.84
CA LEU A 323 0.28 9.92 16.59
C LEU A 323 1.49 10.34 17.41
N SER A 324 2.09 9.40 18.13
CA SER A 324 3.15 9.74 19.08
C SER A 324 4.47 10.14 18.42
N SER A 325 4.56 10.06 17.09
CA SER A 325 5.83 10.22 16.37
C SER A 325 5.72 10.83 14.97
N TRP A 326 4.54 11.24 14.53
CA TRP A 326 4.37 11.76 13.16
C TRP A 326 4.26 13.28 13.13
N LYS A 327 5.39 13.92 12.90
CA LYS A 327 5.52 15.38 12.98
C LYS A 327 4.60 16.14 12.03
N ILE A 328 4.32 15.60 10.84
CA ILE A 328 3.39 16.25 9.89
C ILE A 328 1.96 16.31 10.42
N GLN A 329 1.55 15.38 11.29
CA GLN A 329 0.27 15.45 11.97
C GLN A 329 0.27 16.49 13.08
N GLU A 330 1.34 16.58 13.87
CA GLU A 330 1.51 17.63 14.87
C GLU A 330 1.48 19.03 14.21
N GLU A 331 2.16 19.19 13.08
CA GLU A 331 2.16 20.42 12.29
C GLU A 331 0.81 20.77 11.67
N LEU A 332 -0.12 19.82 11.53
CA LEU A 332 -1.48 20.09 11.12
C LEU A 332 -2.23 20.90 12.19
N GLY A 333 -1.76 20.84 13.43
CA GLY A 333 -2.26 21.55 14.58
C GLY A 333 -3.52 20.92 15.18
N GLU A 334 -3.87 21.32 16.39
CA GLU A 334 -5.13 20.94 17.01
C GLU A 334 -6.26 21.86 16.50
N LYS A 335 -7.38 21.27 16.09
CA LYS A 335 -8.60 22.06 15.84
C LYS A 335 -9.38 22.14 17.13
N THR A 336 -9.44 23.31 17.70
CA THR A 336 -10.29 23.58 18.88
C THR A 336 -11.75 23.52 18.45
N SER A 337 -12.47 22.54 18.94
CA SER A 337 -13.93 22.49 18.75
C SER A 337 -14.56 23.67 19.51
N GLN A 338 -15.28 24.52 18.81
CA GLN A 338 -16.00 25.64 19.46
C GLN A 338 -17.32 25.12 20.07
N ILE A 339 -17.25 24.10 20.91
CA ILE A 339 -18.40 23.53 21.62
C ILE A 339 -19.19 24.63 22.34
N ILE A 340 -18.49 25.61 22.93
CA ILE A 340 -19.11 26.76 23.62
C ILE A 340 -20.02 27.52 22.66
N THR A 341 -19.60 27.76 21.41
CA THR A 341 -20.43 28.49 20.42
C THR A 341 -21.70 27.71 20.10
N VAL A 342 -21.62 26.38 19.94
CA VAL A 342 -22.78 25.54 19.70
C VAL A 342 -23.72 25.55 20.92
N ILE A 343 -23.19 25.48 22.13
CA ILE A 343 -24.00 25.56 23.38
C ILE A 343 -24.70 26.92 23.47
N ILE A 344 -24.02 28.01 23.20
CA ILE A 344 -24.61 29.37 23.22
C ILE A 344 -25.78 29.44 22.22
N VAL A 345 -25.61 28.93 20.99
CA VAL A 345 -26.66 28.92 19.98
C VAL A 345 -27.85 28.08 20.43
N LEU A 346 -27.63 26.91 21.02
CA LEU A 346 -28.70 26.05 21.55
C LEU A 346 -29.45 26.71 22.70
N VAL A 347 -28.75 27.40 23.59
CA VAL A 347 -29.37 28.16 24.71
C VAL A 347 -30.20 29.32 24.17
N LEU A 348 -29.68 30.10 23.23
CA LEU A 348 -30.42 31.18 22.58
C LEU A 348 -31.65 30.66 21.86
N PHE A 349 -31.53 29.52 21.14
CA PHE A 349 -32.65 28.86 20.50
C PHE A 349 -33.71 28.43 21.53
N GLY A 350 -33.31 27.84 22.66
CA GLY A 350 -34.24 27.47 23.75
C GLY A 350 -35.00 28.68 24.32
N ILE A 351 -34.32 29.81 24.49
CA ILE A 351 -34.94 31.06 24.94
C ILE A 351 -35.92 31.61 23.89
N LEU A 352 -35.56 31.56 22.60
CA LEU A 352 -36.42 32.02 21.50
C LEU A 352 -37.68 31.16 21.33
N VAL A 353 -37.54 29.83 21.33
CA VAL A 353 -38.68 28.90 21.15
C VAL A 353 -39.55 28.84 22.41
N GLY A 354 -38.97 28.90 23.57
CA GLY A 354 -39.68 28.86 24.85
C GLY A 354 -40.27 30.22 25.25
N PRO A 355 -39.62 30.94 26.14
CA PRO A 355 -40.19 32.15 26.74
C PRO A 355 -40.53 33.23 25.71
N ILE A 356 -39.66 33.54 24.76
CA ILE A 356 -39.93 34.62 23.81
C ILE A 356 -41.09 34.28 22.90
N ASN A 357 -41.13 33.08 22.33
CA ASN A 357 -42.22 32.64 21.48
C ASN A 357 -43.56 32.59 22.21
N LEU A 358 -43.57 32.14 23.46
CA LEU A 358 -44.76 31.99 24.27
C LEU A 358 -45.31 33.35 24.74
N PHE A 359 -44.44 34.25 25.21
CA PHE A 359 -44.87 35.51 25.86
C PHE A 359 -44.89 36.70 24.91
N VAL A 360 -44.01 36.72 23.86
CA VAL A 360 -43.94 37.85 22.92
C VAL A 360 -44.71 37.59 21.65
N PHE A 361 -44.48 36.43 20.98
CA PHE A 361 -45.11 36.16 19.66
C PHE A 361 -46.51 35.58 19.78
N ALA A 362 -46.80 34.80 20.83
CA ALA A 362 -48.07 34.12 21.03
C ALA A 362 -48.72 34.50 22.38
N GLY A 363 -48.78 35.79 22.68
CA GLY A 363 -49.39 36.31 23.91
C GLY A 363 -50.84 35.82 24.14
N ALA A 364 -51.38 36.12 25.33
CA ALA A 364 -52.67 35.65 25.78
C ALA A 364 -53.77 35.88 24.73
N GLY A 365 -54.50 34.81 24.38
CA GLY A 365 -55.54 34.82 23.33
C GLY A 365 -55.10 34.58 21.90
N LYS A 366 -53.80 34.50 21.62
CA LYS A 366 -53.26 34.30 20.26
C LYS A 366 -52.37 33.05 20.15
N ARG A 367 -52.60 32.04 20.99
CA ARG A 367 -51.79 30.79 21.10
C ARG A 367 -51.73 29.97 19.81
N HIS A 368 -52.73 30.10 18.91
CA HIS A 368 -52.73 29.48 17.58
C HIS A 368 -51.49 29.90 16.74
N LYS A 369 -50.93 31.09 16.99
CA LYS A 369 -49.71 31.56 16.30
C LYS A 369 -48.46 30.67 16.59
N LEU A 370 -48.43 29.91 17.69
CA LEU A 370 -47.38 28.97 18.02
C LEU A 370 -47.18 27.89 16.95
N PHE A 371 -48.30 27.49 16.29
CA PHE A 371 -48.24 26.50 15.21
C PHE A 371 -47.42 27.01 13.99
N ILE A 372 -47.32 28.32 13.83
CA ILE A 372 -46.55 28.93 12.72
C ILE A 372 -45.19 29.41 13.21
N SER A 373 -45.15 30.11 14.36
CA SER A 373 -43.92 30.72 14.87
C SER A 373 -42.89 29.66 15.33
N THR A 374 -43.32 28.57 15.95
CA THR A 374 -42.37 27.53 16.41
C THR A 374 -41.65 26.85 15.25
N PRO A 375 -42.33 26.36 14.19
CA PRO A 375 -41.63 25.80 13.03
C PRO A 375 -40.71 26.80 12.34
N LEU A 376 -41.13 28.08 12.25
CA LEU A 376 -40.33 29.12 11.59
C LEU A 376 -39.04 29.43 12.36
N ILE A 377 -39.13 29.55 13.69
CA ILE A 377 -37.96 29.75 14.58
C ILE A 377 -37.04 28.53 14.52
N SER A 378 -37.63 27.29 14.55
CA SER A 378 -36.85 26.06 14.46
C SER A 378 -36.11 25.96 13.13
N LEU A 379 -36.77 26.30 12.01
CA LEU A 379 -36.13 26.34 10.69
C LEU A 379 -35.00 27.36 10.65
N GLY A 380 -35.26 28.60 11.17
CA GLY A 380 -34.21 29.63 11.26
C GLY A 380 -33.00 29.20 12.08
N ALA A 381 -33.26 28.62 13.25
CA ALA A 381 -32.17 28.11 14.09
C ALA A 381 -31.41 26.95 13.44
N SER A 382 -32.10 26.05 12.74
CA SER A 382 -31.45 24.99 11.96
C SER A 382 -30.55 25.53 10.86
N VAL A 383 -31.00 26.57 10.15
CA VAL A 383 -30.20 27.24 9.12
C VAL A 383 -28.98 27.93 9.72
N VAL A 384 -29.15 28.62 10.86
CA VAL A 384 -28.03 29.26 11.59
C VAL A 384 -27.03 28.20 12.09
N LEU A 385 -27.51 27.09 12.63
CA LEU A 385 -26.67 25.99 13.09
C LEU A 385 -25.89 25.37 11.93
N LEU A 386 -26.56 25.13 10.81
CA LEU A 386 -25.93 24.64 9.59
C LEU A 386 -24.88 25.61 9.06
N ALA A 387 -25.19 26.90 9.02
CA ALA A 387 -24.24 27.93 8.60
C ALA A 387 -23.01 27.99 9.53
N LEU A 388 -23.21 27.87 10.84
CA LEU A 388 -22.11 27.81 11.82
C LEU A 388 -21.24 26.58 11.62
N ILE A 389 -21.83 25.40 11.38
CA ILE A 389 -21.08 24.19 11.08
C ILE A 389 -20.27 24.37 9.79
N LEU A 390 -20.88 24.95 8.74
CA LEU A 390 -20.21 25.24 7.48
C LEU A 390 -19.06 26.24 7.65
N LEU A 391 -19.25 27.27 8.48
CA LEU A 391 -18.19 28.25 8.78
C LEU A 391 -17.07 27.66 9.64
N GLN A 392 -17.40 26.74 10.55
CA GLN A 392 -16.47 26.13 11.47
C GLN A 392 -15.63 25.03 10.80
N ASP A 393 -16.27 24.14 10.03
CA ASP A 393 -15.61 23.04 9.36
C ASP A 393 -14.99 23.47 8.02
N GLY A 394 -15.56 24.48 7.38
CA GLY A 394 -15.17 24.96 6.07
C GLY A 394 -15.48 23.96 4.95
N PHE A 395 -15.31 24.40 3.70
CA PHE A 395 -15.37 23.52 2.53
C PHE A 395 -13.97 23.02 2.18
N GLY A 396 -13.87 21.75 1.80
CA GLY A 396 -12.60 21.10 1.45
C GLY A 396 -11.83 20.70 2.68
N GLY A 397 -10.78 21.41 2.99
CA GLY A 397 -9.91 21.13 4.14
C GLY A 397 -8.46 21.51 3.88
N SER A 398 -7.56 21.05 4.73
CA SER A 398 -6.13 21.28 4.58
C SER A 398 -5.34 19.99 4.77
N GLY A 399 -4.23 19.88 4.07
CA GLY A 399 -3.33 18.75 4.18
C GLY A 399 -1.87 19.15 4.26
N ARG A 400 -1.09 18.28 4.85
CA ARG A 400 0.37 18.30 4.89
C ARG A 400 0.89 17.07 4.20
N ARG A 401 2.04 17.18 3.56
CA ARG A 401 2.74 16.06 2.95
C ARG A 401 4.24 16.27 3.11
N ILE A 402 4.95 15.15 3.14
CA ILE A 402 6.40 15.10 3.09
C ILE A 402 6.81 14.01 2.13
N VAL A 403 7.85 14.25 1.37
CA VAL A 403 8.28 13.37 0.28
C VAL A 403 9.70 12.90 0.54
N LEU A 404 9.91 11.60 0.42
CA LEU A 404 11.24 10.98 0.35
C LEU A 404 11.47 10.56 -1.09
N ARG A 405 12.59 11.01 -1.68
CA ARG A 405 13.01 10.64 -3.03
C ARG A 405 14.37 9.97 -3.01
N GLU A 406 14.52 8.90 -3.76
CA GLU A 406 15.83 8.32 -4.07
C GLU A 406 16.05 8.30 -5.57
N ILE A 407 17.17 8.84 -5.99
CA ILE A 407 17.58 8.84 -7.38
C ILE A 407 18.31 7.55 -7.68
N GLY A 408 17.72 6.71 -8.51
CA GLY A 408 18.29 5.45 -8.95
C GLY A 408 19.32 5.64 -10.08
N PRO A 409 20.22 4.67 -10.27
CA PRO A 409 21.26 4.72 -11.31
C PRO A 409 20.71 4.56 -12.73
N ASP A 410 19.49 4.03 -12.88
CA ASP A 410 18.81 3.68 -14.13
C ASP A 410 17.89 4.80 -14.66
N ASN A 411 18.16 6.06 -14.32
CA ASN A 411 17.28 7.20 -14.62
C ASN A 411 15.85 7.02 -14.10
N THR A 412 15.71 6.43 -12.95
CA THR A 412 14.46 6.33 -12.22
C THR A 412 14.54 7.06 -10.90
N THR A 413 13.42 7.60 -10.46
CA THR A 413 13.26 8.16 -9.13
C THR A 413 12.22 7.34 -8.37
N TYR A 414 12.62 6.86 -7.20
CA TYR A 414 11.77 6.19 -6.23
C TYR A 414 11.21 7.22 -5.28
N ILE A 415 9.92 7.22 -5.10
CA ILE A 415 9.21 8.23 -4.30
C ILE A 415 8.35 7.55 -3.26
N SER A 416 8.49 7.96 -2.01
CA SER A 416 7.58 7.64 -0.92
C SER A 416 7.05 8.94 -0.34
N GLN A 417 5.74 9.16 -0.46
CA GLN A 417 5.06 10.33 0.07
C GLN A 417 4.20 9.93 1.25
N GLU A 418 4.40 10.57 2.36
CA GLU A 418 3.52 10.53 3.51
C GLU A 418 2.65 11.79 3.50
N GLN A 419 1.35 11.61 3.73
CA GLN A 419 0.44 12.74 3.82
C GLN A 419 -0.58 12.56 4.93
N VAL A 420 -0.98 13.66 5.52
CA VAL A 420 -2.08 13.77 6.46
C VAL A 420 -2.99 14.91 6.05
N ALA A 421 -4.28 14.69 6.14
CA ALA A 421 -5.28 15.68 5.79
C ALA A 421 -6.35 15.76 6.86
N ARG A 422 -6.79 16.98 7.12
CA ARG A 422 -8.00 17.28 7.89
C ARG A 422 -9.03 17.85 6.94
N THR A 423 -10.14 17.15 6.83
CA THR A 423 -11.23 17.50 5.93
C THR A 423 -12.29 18.33 6.66
N GLY A 424 -12.82 19.30 5.96
CA GLY A 424 -14.10 19.93 6.30
C GLY A 424 -15.24 19.19 5.61
N ILE A 425 -16.21 19.93 5.08
CA ILE A 425 -17.27 19.36 4.25
C ILE A 425 -16.72 19.13 2.84
N LEU A 426 -16.72 17.88 2.41
CA LEU A 426 -16.26 17.49 1.08
C LEU A 426 -17.45 17.35 0.14
N LEU A 427 -17.37 17.99 -1.02
CA LEU A 427 -18.31 17.83 -2.12
C LEU A 427 -17.96 16.60 -2.97
N THR A 428 -16.67 16.29 -3.05
CA THR A 428 -16.14 15.10 -3.74
C THR A 428 -15.10 14.44 -2.83
N THR A 429 -15.11 13.12 -2.78
CA THR A 429 -14.16 12.31 -1.96
C THR A 429 -13.17 11.53 -2.82
N GLY A 430 -13.40 11.50 -4.14
CA GLY A 430 -12.56 10.77 -5.09
C GLY A 430 -11.40 11.60 -5.61
N PHE A 431 -10.31 10.92 -5.95
CA PHE A 431 -9.14 11.50 -6.61
C PHE A 431 -8.54 10.50 -7.59
N THR A 432 -7.72 11.01 -8.51
CA THR A 432 -6.97 10.22 -9.48
C THR A 432 -5.51 10.62 -9.41
N THR A 433 -4.60 9.66 -9.52
CA THR A 433 -3.17 9.92 -9.74
C THR A 433 -2.87 9.74 -11.23
N GLU A 434 -1.92 10.50 -11.73
CA GLU A 434 -1.47 10.46 -13.14
C GLU A 434 -0.32 9.47 -13.34
N GLU A 435 -0.05 8.62 -12.35
CA GLU A 435 1.05 7.69 -12.38
C GLU A 435 0.72 6.41 -11.62
N PRO A 436 1.29 5.26 -12.03
CA PRO A 436 1.15 4.02 -11.30
C PRO A 436 1.73 4.17 -9.90
N CYS A 437 0.91 3.98 -8.88
CA CYS A 437 1.38 4.07 -7.51
C CYS A 437 0.76 3.01 -6.59
N TYR A 438 1.44 2.75 -5.51
CA TYR A 438 0.92 2.06 -4.35
C TYR A 438 0.26 3.08 -3.43
N LEU A 439 -0.92 2.74 -2.92
CA LEU A 439 -1.67 3.55 -1.96
C LEU A 439 -2.02 2.71 -0.74
N SER A 440 -1.66 3.17 0.44
CA SER A 440 -2.02 2.57 1.71
C SER A 440 -2.56 3.61 2.67
N PRO A 441 -3.63 3.31 3.41
CA PRO A 441 -4.02 4.12 4.55
C PRO A 441 -3.01 3.95 5.69
N VAL A 442 -3.00 4.92 6.60
CA VAL A 442 -2.20 4.88 7.83
C VAL A 442 -3.14 4.95 9.02
N ALA A 443 -2.91 4.08 10.01
CA ALA A 443 -3.66 4.15 11.25
C ALA A 443 -3.27 5.42 12.03
N LEU A 444 -4.14 6.40 11.99
CA LEU A 444 -4.05 7.57 12.87
C LEU A 444 -4.57 7.19 14.24
N GLY A 445 -3.88 7.58 15.28
CA GLY A 445 -4.37 7.43 16.64
C GLY A 445 -5.58 8.34 16.91
N GLU A 446 -6.02 8.39 18.18
CA GLU A 446 -7.16 9.23 18.59
C GLU A 446 -6.91 10.69 18.22
N SER A 447 -7.52 11.13 17.13
CA SER A 447 -7.66 12.55 16.87
C SER A 447 -8.78 13.07 17.76
N ARG A 448 -8.53 14.11 18.55
CA ARG A 448 -9.57 14.83 19.31
C ARG A 448 -10.65 15.43 18.39
N TRP A 449 -10.36 15.51 17.11
CA TRP A 449 -11.27 16.00 16.08
C TRP A 449 -12.20 14.93 15.50
N ALA A 450 -11.88 13.66 15.62
CA ALA A 450 -12.75 12.61 15.11
C ALA A 450 -14.08 12.64 15.87
N ARG A 451 -15.13 13.17 15.26
CA ARG A 451 -16.51 13.10 15.77
C ARG A 451 -16.98 11.66 15.96
N VAL A 452 -16.35 10.79 15.23
CA VAL A 452 -16.56 9.36 15.22
C VAL A 452 -15.19 8.76 15.43
N THR A 453 -14.84 8.48 16.68
CA THR A 453 -13.67 7.66 16.94
C THR A 453 -13.97 6.28 16.36
N ASP A 454 -13.14 5.83 15.42
CA ASP A 454 -13.21 4.48 14.86
C ASP A 454 -13.16 3.38 15.93
N LYS A 455 -12.81 3.73 17.15
CA LYS A 455 -12.86 2.86 18.33
C LYS A 455 -14.27 2.38 18.68
N ASN A 456 -15.32 3.14 18.39
CA ASN A 456 -16.71 2.79 18.79
C ASN A 456 -17.68 2.65 17.62
N SER A 457 -17.42 3.32 16.51
CA SER A 457 -18.18 3.14 15.29
C SER A 457 -17.49 2.05 14.50
N GLY A 458 -17.94 0.84 14.66
CA GLY A 458 -17.70 -0.18 13.66
C GLY A 458 -18.32 0.24 12.34
N GLY A 459 -17.87 1.36 11.81
CA GLY A 459 -18.28 1.87 10.53
C GLY A 459 -17.70 0.96 9.45
N PHE A 460 -18.59 0.46 8.60
CA PHE A 460 -18.20 -0.25 7.40
C PHE A 460 -17.56 0.76 6.44
N GLY A 461 -16.25 0.64 6.21
CA GLY A 461 -15.57 1.41 5.17
C GLY A 461 -15.86 0.79 3.80
N ARG A 462 -16.26 1.62 2.84
CA ARG A 462 -16.39 1.25 1.43
C ARG A 462 -15.37 2.02 0.63
N TYR A 463 -14.40 1.30 0.12
CA TYR A 463 -13.31 1.86 -0.66
C TYR A 463 -13.38 1.30 -2.07
N ASN A 464 -13.15 2.15 -3.07
CA ASN A 464 -12.97 1.71 -4.45
C ASN A 464 -11.60 2.17 -4.91
N LEU A 465 -10.88 1.28 -5.57
CA LEU A 465 -9.54 1.56 -6.09
C LEU A 465 -9.38 0.86 -7.45
N ASP A 466 -9.54 1.65 -8.51
CA ASP A 466 -9.36 1.16 -9.86
C ASP A 466 -7.93 1.48 -10.31
N LEU A 467 -7.19 0.43 -10.65
CA LEU A 467 -5.81 0.51 -11.11
C LEU A 467 -5.76 0.36 -12.62
N ASN A 468 -5.05 1.25 -13.27
CA ASN A 468 -4.74 1.16 -14.69
C ASN A 468 -3.22 1.29 -14.94
N ALA A 469 -2.81 1.23 -16.20
CA ALA A 469 -1.40 1.34 -16.57
C ALA A 469 -0.80 2.71 -16.18
N ASP A 470 -1.58 3.77 -16.26
CA ASP A 470 -1.12 5.16 -16.15
C ASP A 470 -1.37 5.78 -14.77
N GLY A 471 -2.11 5.07 -13.89
CA GLY A 471 -2.42 5.64 -12.58
C GLY A 471 -3.40 4.82 -11.76
N LEU A 472 -4.02 5.47 -10.79
CA LEU A 472 -5.12 4.91 -10.00
C LEU A 472 -6.24 5.92 -9.83
N LYS A 473 -7.46 5.40 -9.65
CA LYS A 473 -8.64 6.18 -9.26
C LYS A 473 -9.16 5.64 -7.94
N ALA A 474 -9.17 6.48 -6.93
CA ALA A 474 -9.65 6.17 -5.59
C ALA A 474 -10.97 6.91 -5.33
N THR A 475 -12.00 6.21 -4.88
CA THR A 475 -13.30 6.76 -4.50
C THR A 475 -13.84 6.09 -3.25
N GLY A 476 -14.85 6.69 -2.61
CA GLY A 476 -15.42 6.18 -1.37
C GLY A 476 -14.73 6.76 -0.14
N ASP A 477 -14.44 5.93 0.83
CA ASP A 477 -14.05 6.34 2.19
C ASP A 477 -12.56 6.69 2.38
N TRP A 478 -11.80 6.83 1.28
CA TRP A 478 -10.40 7.30 1.34
C TRP A 478 -10.31 8.69 1.98
N PHE A 479 -11.33 9.51 1.74
CA PHE A 479 -11.53 10.76 2.44
C PHE A 479 -13.00 10.87 2.86
N LYS A 480 -13.25 11.15 4.14
CA LYS A 480 -14.58 11.43 4.70
C LYS A 480 -14.64 12.88 5.14
N SER A 481 -15.84 13.49 5.10
CA SER A 481 -16.03 14.83 5.64
C SER A 481 -15.81 14.87 7.16
N SER A 482 -15.28 15.98 7.66
CA SER A 482 -15.06 16.27 9.07
C SER A 482 -14.23 15.19 9.79
N SER A 483 -13.16 14.72 9.15
CA SER A 483 -12.26 13.69 9.71
C SER A 483 -10.80 13.92 9.33
N GLU A 484 -9.91 13.16 9.96
CA GLU A 484 -8.49 13.14 9.64
C GLU A 484 -8.15 11.83 8.92
N HIS A 485 -7.32 11.94 7.90
CA HIS A 485 -6.87 10.82 7.08
C HIS A 485 -5.38 10.88 6.88
N GLY A 486 -4.73 9.73 7.01
CA GLY A 486 -3.32 9.55 6.70
C GLY A 486 -3.16 8.53 5.57
N HIS A 487 -2.24 8.82 4.64
CA HIS A 487 -1.94 7.92 3.53
C HIS A 487 -0.45 7.90 3.24
N ILE A 488 0.01 6.76 2.75
CA ILE A 488 1.32 6.58 2.14
C ILE A 488 1.10 6.27 0.67
N PHE A 489 1.81 7.01 -0.18
CA PHE A 489 1.92 6.75 -1.61
C PHE A 489 3.34 6.34 -1.93
N GLU A 490 3.50 5.34 -2.77
CA GLU A 490 4.81 4.98 -3.30
C GLU A 490 4.71 4.87 -4.82
N THR A 491 5.68 5.42 -5.53
CA THR A 491 5.74 5.35 -6.99
C THR A 491 7.18 5.30 -7.50
N ILE A 492 7.32 4.89 -8.75
CA ILE A 492 8.59 4.86 -9.47
C ILE A 492 8.39 5.62 -10.76
N ARG A 493 9.11 6.74 -10.91
CA ARG A 493 9.04 7.60 -12.09
C ARG A 493 10.31 7.48 -12.91
N PRO A 494 10.24 7.41 -14.24
CA PRO A 494 11.38 7.76 -15.08
C PRO A 494 11.76 9.21 -14.83
N SER A 495 13.03 9.49 -14.57
CA SER A 495 13.49 10.84 -14.27
C SER A 495 14.90 11.07 -14.78
N ARG A 496 15.15 12.29 -15.25
CA ARG A 496 16.52 12.78 -15.58
C ARG A 496 17.09 13.64 -14.45
N GLU A 497 16.36 13.78 -13.36
CA GLU A 497 16.82 14.51 -12.18
C GLU A 497 18.00 13.79 -11.55
N ARG A 498 19.08 14.51 -11.33
CA ARG A 498 20.31 13.97 -10.72
C ARG A 498 21.21 15.08 -10.20
N ILE A 499 22.12 14.69 -9.34
CA ILE A 499 23.30 15.47 -8.97
C ILE A 499 24.51 14.81 -9.63
N SER A 500 25.34 15.61 -10.27
CA SER A 500 26.60 15.18 -10.88
C SER A 500 27.77 15.95 -10.28
N LEU A 501 28.91 15.27 -10.12
CA LEU A 501 30.17 15.95 -9.73
C LEU A 501 30.71 16.78 -10.89
N ALA A 502 31.04 18.03 -10.56
CA ALA A 502 31.72 18.95 -11.42
C ALA A 502 32.92 19.48 -10.63
N GLY A 503 34.15 19.19 -10.98
CA GLY A 503 35.33 19.67 -10.26
C GLY A 503 36.43 18.62 -10.13
N ALA A 504 37.58 19.06 -9.65
CA ALA A 504 38.74 18.20 -9.44
C ALA A 504 38.65 17.44 -8.10
N SER A 505 39.35 16.32 -8.01
CA SER A 505 39.54 15.58 -6.76
C SER A 505 40.15 16.51 -5.69
N GLY A 506 39.52 16.63 -4.54
CA GLY A 506 39.96 17.49 -3.43
C GLY A 506 39.25 18.83 -3.31
N ASN A 507 38.47 19.25 -4.31
CA ASN A 507 37.60 20.43 -4.24
C ASN A 507 36.33 20.17 -5.06
N PRO A 508 35.42 19.29 -4.57
CA PRO A 508 34.26 18.88 -5.33
C PRO A 508 33.32 20.08 -5.53
N ALA A 509 32.72 20.13 -6.70
CA ALA A 509 31.57 20.96 -6.99
C ALA A 509 30.46 20.06 -7.51
N ILE A 510 29.22 20.44 -7.29
CA ILE A 510 28.06 19.71 -7.78
C ILE A 510 27.25 20.55 -8.76
N ASN A 511 26.61 19.85 -9.67
CA ASN A 511 25.62 20.41 -10.59
C ASN A 511 24.31 19.63 -10.44
N SER A 512 23.19 20.35 -10.30
CA SER A 512 21.86 19.79 -10.14
C SER A 512 21.05 19.94 -11.42
N THR A 513 20.27 18.91 -11.78
CA THR A 513 19.27 18.98 -12.84
C THR A 513 17.83 19.00 -12.30
N PHE A 514 17.65 19.12 -10.98
CA PHE A 514 16.32 19.25 -10.38
C PHE A 514 15.66 20.56 -10.81
N GLY A 515 14.35 20.53 -11.11
CA GLY A 515 13.57 21.71 -11.48
C GLY A 515 13.25 22.66 -10.30
N PHE A 516 13.74 22.35 -9.11
CA PHE A 516 13.55 23.13 -7.87
C PHE A 516 14.87 23.26 -7.12
N PRO A 517 15.04 24.32 -6.33
CA PRO A 517 16.28 24.55 -5.58
C PRO A 517 16.39 23.57 -4.40
N LEU A 518 17.62 23.16 -4.10
CA LEU A 518 17.95 22.42 -2.88
C LEU A 518 18.58 23.39 -1.88
N GLY A 519 18.07 23.41 -0.67
CA GLY A 519 18.57 24.30 0.38
C GLY A 519 19.96 23.90 0.83
N LYS A 520 20.10 22.82 1.57
CA LYS A 520 21.39 22.28 2.02
C LYS A 520 21.60 20.88 1.43
N VAL A 521 22.81 20.64 0.91
CA VAL A 521 23.20 19.37 0.30
C VAL A 521 24.48 18.89 0.96
N PHE A 522 24.50 17.62 1.33
CA PHE A 522 25.69 16.90 1.78
C PHE A 522 26.06 15.84 0.74
N TYR A 523 27.33 15.58 0.63
CA TYR A 523 27.89 14.53 -0.19
C TYR A 523 28.92 13.73 0.60
N ARG A 524 28.72 12.43 0.72
CA ARG A 524 29.71 11.50 1.26
C ARG A 524 30.44 10.86 0.09
N ASP A 525 31.72 11.20 -0.07
CA ASP A 525 32.50 10.67 -1.17
C ASP A 525 32.84 9.18 -1.01
N THR A 526 33.49 8.60 -2.01
CA THR A 526 33.88 7.18 -2.00
C THR A 526 34.93 6.86 -0.92
N GLY A 527 35.70 7.85 -0.46
CA GLY A 527 36.63 7.74 0.66
C GLY A 527 35.95 7.83 2.02
N GLY A 528 34.71 8.33 2.07
CA GLY A 528 33.95 8.57 3.31
C GLY A 528 34.02 10.00 3.83
N GLN A 529 34.75 10.90 3.18
CA GLN A 529 34.80 12.32 3.51
C GLN A 529 33.46 12.98 3.21
N LEU A 530 32.99 13.83 4.13
CA LEU A 530 31.77 14.61 3.97
C LEU A 530 32.07 16.00 3.42
N TRP A 531 31.22 16.43 2.50
CA TRP A 531 31.22 17.72 1.85
C TRP A 531 29.84 18.34 1.95
N THR A 532 29.74 19.66 2.05
CA THR A 532 28.45 20.37 2.11
C THR A 532 28.46 21.63 1.23
N THR A 533 27.27 22.00 0.80
CA THR A 533 26.98 23.27 0.15
C THR A 533 25.52 23.65 0.37
N SER A 534 25.16 24.89 0.06
CA SER A 534 23.78 25.39 0.18
C SER A 534 23.35 26.07 -1.12
N ASP A 535 22.02 26.25 -1.26
CA ASP A 535 21.40 27.00 -2.36
C ASP A 535 21.79 26.46 -3.75
N VAL A 536 21.61 25.14 -3.92
CA VAL A 536 21.92 24.46 -5.18
C VAL A 536 20.79 24.67 -6.17
N GLU A 537 21.05 25.47 -7.19
CA GLU A 537 20.13 25.77 -8.28
C GLU A 537 20.37 24.88 -9.50
N GLN A 538 19.34 24.73 -10.34
CA GLN A 538 19.42 23.96 -11.57
C GLN A 538 20.49 24.50 -12.53
N GLY A 539 21.36 23.61 -13.04
CA GLY A 539 22.34 23.91 -14.06
C GLY A 539 23.56 24.70 -13.57
N ARG A 540 23.58 25.14 -12.31
CA ARG A 540 24.71 25.89 -11.72
C ARG A 540 25.68 24.95 -11.04
N ASN A 541 26.98 25.15 -11.31
CA ASN A 541 28.06 24.47 -10.58
C ASN A 541 28.23 25.17 -9.23
N THR A 542 28.08 24.45 -8.14
CA THR A 542 28.20 24.95 -6.76
C THR A 542 29.34 24.22 -6.07
N SER A 543 30.36 24.95 -5.60
CA SER A 543 31.51 24.41 -4.88
C SER A 543 31.07 23.89 -3.50
N MET A 544 31.69 22.81 -3.06
CA MET A 544 31.44 22.22 -1.74
C MET A 544 32.61 22.48 -0.80
N THR A 545 32.33 22.54 0.48
CA THR A 545 33.30 22.64 1.57
C THR A 545 33.31 21.37 2.40
N ALA A 546 34.48 20.96 2.88
CA ALA A 546 34.57 19.82 3.79
C ALA A 546 33.86 20.13 5.11
N VAL A 547 33.22 19.13 5.67
CA VAL A 547 32.41 19.24 6.90
C VAL A 547 32.62 18.02 7.80
N ASP A 548 32.39 18.18 9.09
CA ASP A 548 32.51 17.09 10.05
C ASP A 548 31.23 16.23 10.11
N GLU A 549 31.36 15.03 10.70
CA GLU A 549 30.27 14.07 10.86
C GLU A 549 29.16 14.58 11.79
N ASN A 550 29.47 15.45 12.76
CA ASN A 550 28.48 15.92 13.74
C ASN A 550 27.49 16.87 13.10
N GLU A 551 27.94 17.75 12.21
CA GLU A 551 27.06 18.64 11.46
C GLU A 551 26.11 17.89 10.56
N PHE A 552 26.62 16.89 9.80
CA PHE A 552 25.81 16.02 8.97
C PHE A 552 24.79 15.26 9.82
N THR A 553 25.22 14.63 10.89
CA THR A 553 24.36 13.83 11.77
C THR A 553 23.23 14.67 12.38
N SER A 554 23.53 15.88 12.85
CA SER A 554 22.54 16.79 13.42
C SER A 554 21.50 17.19 12.38
N TRP A 555 21.94 17.59 11.19
CA TRP A 555 21.06 17.94 10.09
C TRP A 555 20.23 16.75 9.61
N PHE A 556 20.84 15.58 9.45
CA PHE A 556 20.17 14.36 9.00
C PHE A 556 19.06 13.95 9.98
N ASN A 557 19.36 13.91 11.28
CA ASN A 557 18.41 13.55 12.33
C ASN A 557 17.23 14.53 12.38
N GLU A 558 17.47 15.83 12.26
CA GLU A 558 16.42 16.85 12.23
C GLU A 558 15.40 16.56 11.12
N HIS A 559 15.89 16.27 9.90
CA HIS A 559 15.04 16.05 8.74
C HIS A 559 14.41 14.66 8.74
N GLN A 560 15.14 13.64 9.19
CA GLN A 560 14.64 12.26 9.32
C GLN A 560 13.44 12.17 10.28
N MET A 561 13.49 12.91 11.39
CA MET A 561 12.41 12.89 12.40
C MET A 561 11.08 13.47 11.91
N ARG A 562 11.04 14.09 10.74
CA ARG A 562 9.80 14.56 10.10
C ARG A 562 8.97 13.41 9.51
N PHE A 563 9.61 12.30 9.17
CA PHE A 563 8.99 11.14 8.56
C PHE A 563 8.40 10.17 9.57
N GLY A 564 7.47 9.34 9.13
CA GLY A 564 6.97 8.19 9.87
C GLY A 564 8.01 7.08 10.03
N PRO A 565 7.73 6.08 10.87
CA PRO A 565 8.72 5.07 11.26
C PRO A 565 9.39 4.35 10.09
N ARG A 566 8.63 3.98 9.04
CA ARG A 566 9.15 3.27 7.86
C ARG A 566 10.17 4.11 7.10
N ASN A 567 9.83 5.34 6.75
CA ASN A 567 10.74 6.20 6.00
C ASN A 567 11.93 6.67 6.83
N ARG A 568 11.79 6.74 8.16
CA ARG A 568 12.96 6.92 9.05
C ARG A 568 13.96 5.79 8.91
N ALA A 569 13.49 4.54 8.98
CA ALA A 569 14.36 3.38 8.83
C ALA A 569 15.00 3.31 7.45
N ARG A 570 14.26 3.66 6.39
CA ARG A 570 14.78 3.77 5.02
C ARG A 570 15.88 4.81 4.89
N LEU A 571 15.71 5.97 5.51
CA LEU A 571 16.74 7.00 5.57
C LEU A 571 17.98 6.51 6.33
N GLU A 572 17.79 5.84 7.46
CA GLU A 572 18.91 5.30 8.23
C GLU A 572 19.75 4.29 7.43
N LEU A 573 19.11 3.46 6.58
CA LEU A 573 19.82 2.59 5.65
C LEU A 573 20.68 3.32 4.63
N SER A 574 20.33 4.54 4.28
CA SER A 574 21.08 5.33 3.30
C SER A 574 22.16 6.22 3.91
N ARG A 575 22.13 6.45 5.24
CA ARG A 575 22.95 7.44 5.95
C ARG A 575 24.46 7.31 5.72
N ASP A 576 24.96 6.08 5.72
CA ASP A 576 26.41 5.81 5.64
C ASP A 576 26.88 5.36 4.24
N LYS A 577 25.99 5.46 3.24
CA LYS A 577 26.34 5.07 1.87
C LYS A 577 27.38 5.99 1.27
N ARG A 578 28.45 5.41 0.71
CA ARG A 578 29.51 6.16 0.04
C ARG A 578 29.14 6.48 -1.39
N GLY A 579 29.62 7.63 -1.90
CA GLY A 579 29.25 8.11 -3.22
C GLY A 579 27.82 8.66 -3.30
N TYR A 580 27.19 8.92 -2.14
CA TYR A 580 25.81 9.37 -2.03
C TYR A 580 25.71 10.83 -1.65
N PHE A 581 24.68 11.51 -2.18
CA PHE A 581 24.28 12.84 -1.74
C PHE A 581 23.01 12.77 -0.91
N TYR A 582 22.83 13.77 -0.08
CA TYR A 582 21.68 14.00 0.79
C TYR A 582 21.29 15.47 0.67
N GLY A 583 20.06 15.74 0.25
CA GLY A 583 19.59 17.10 0.06
C GLY A 583 18.18 17.27 0.62
N PHE A 584 17.82 18.50 0.93
CA PHE A 584 16.49 18.86 1.36
C PHE A 584 15.98 20.05 0.56
N ALA A 585 14.75 19.95 0.09
CA ALA A 585 14.01 21.02 -0.55
C ALA A 585 12.79 21.38 0.28
N ASP A 586 12.52 22.67 0.46
CA ASP A 586 11.36 23.14 1.23
C ASP A 586 10.04 22.87 0.51
N ASP A 587 10.07 22.76 -0.79
CA ASP A 587 8.91 22.46 -1.63
C ASP A 587 9.34 21.74 -2.91
N SER A 588 8.63 20.69 -3.24
CA SER A 588 8.77 20.01 -4.52
C SER A 588 7.42 19.48 -4.98
N GLU A 589 7.36 19.00 -6.21
CA GLU A 589 6.18 18.33 -6.73
C GLU A 589 5.98 16.97 -6.04
N GLY A 590 4.86 16.82 -5.32
CA GLY A 590 4.43 15.56 -4.72
C GLY A 590 3.45 14.81 -5.63
N ILE A 591 3.07 13.60 -5.18
CA ILE A 591 2.00 12.83 -5.82
C ILE A 591 0.67 13.55 -5.55
N ALA A 592 -0.06 13.87 -6.61
CA ALA A 592 -1.35 14.54 -6.51
C ALA A 592 -2.40 13.60 -5.87
N SER A 593 -3.22 14.15 -5.00
CA SER A 593 -4.36 13.47 -4.39
C SER A 593 -5.58 14.40 -4.40
N LEU A 594 -6.50 14.31 -3.43
CA LEU A 594 -7.75 15.06 -3.43
C LEU A 594 -7.54 16.57 -3.63
N SER A 595 -7.98 17.11 -4.78
CA SER A 595 -7.76 18.49 -5.21
C SER A 595 -8.59 19.53 -4.43
N SER A 596 -9.68 19.10 -3.78
CA SER A 596 -10.50 19.98 -2.93
C SER A 596 -9.83 20.37 -1.62
N LEU A 597 -8.70 19.73 -1.28
CA LEU A 597 -7.89 20.06 -0.11
C LEU A 597 -6.83 21.10 -0.45
N LYS A 598 -6.60 22.04 0.47
CA LYS A 598 -5.47 22.98 0.38
C LYS A 598 -4.21 22.30 0.89
N TRP A 599 -3.45 21.71 -0.02
CA TRP A 599 -2.16 21.13 0.30
C TRP A 599 -1.13 22.24 0.54
N LYS A 600 -0.40 22.14 1.66
CA LYS A 600 0.74 23.01 1.92
C LYS A 600 1.96 22.52 1.14
N LYS A 601 3.04 23.29 1.19
CA LYS A 601 4.34 22.90 0.60
C LYS A 601 4.67 21.45 0.89
N ALA A 602 5.37 20.81 -0.03
CA ALA A 602 5.83 19.43 0.08
C ALA A 602 7.33 19.39 0.36
N PRO A 603 7.76 19.54 1.63
CA PRO A 603 9.16 19.38 1.97
C PRO A 603 9.64 18.01 1.55
N THR A 604 10.81 17.96 0.93
CA THR A 604 11.31 16.76 0.28
C THR A 604 12.75 16.49 0.71
N PHE A 605 12.97 15.27 1.22
CA PHE A 605 14.31 14.73 1.41
C PHE A 605 14.71 13.93 0.18
N ILE A 606 15.89 14.22 -0.37
CA ILE A 606 16.38 13.60 -1.61
C ILE A 606 17.73 12.98 -1.33
N THR A 607 17.88 11.73 -1.76
CA THR A 607 19.16 11.02 -1.70
C THR A 607 19.39 10.24 -2.98
N GLY A 608 20.62 9.87 -3.22
CA GLY A 608 20.97 9.06 -4.39
C GLY A 608 22.46 8.99 -4.61
N GLN A 609 22.86 8.10 -5.49
CA GLN A 609 24.26 7.98 -5.89
C GLN A 609 24.64 9.11 -6.83
N ILE A 610 25.78 9.77 -6.59
CA ILE A 610 26.32 10.77 -7.51
C ILE A 610 26.94 10.07 -8.70
N SER A 611 26.47 10.42 -9.89
CA SER A 611 27.10 9.96 -11.14
C SER A 611 28.42 10.70 -11.38
N ALA A 612 29.54 9.98 -11.51
CA ALA A 612 30.75 10.56 -12.00
C ALA A 612 30.55 11.06 -13.45
N ARG A 613 30.88 12.32 -13.71
CA ARG A 613 30.79 12.89 -15.07
C ARG A 613 31.73 12.11 -15.99
N GLY A 614 31.20 11.26 -16.87
CA GLY A 614 32.06 10.56 -17.85
C GLY A 614 31.51 9.25 -18.41
N ARG A 615 30.49 8.65 -17.82
CA ARG A 615 29.78 7.54 -18.46
C ARG A 615 28.55 8.06 -19.21
N SER A 616 28.78 8.71 -20.36
CA SER A 616 27.80 8.73 -21.43
C SER A 616 27.64 7.29 -21.89
N ASN A 617 26.61 6.59 -21.43
CA ASN A 617 26.20 5.37 -22.10
C ASN A 617 25.72 5.74 -23.52
N PRO A 618 26.12 4.99 -24.54
CA PRO A 618 25.74 5.19 -25.92
C PRO A 618 24.22 5.04 -26.13
#